data_c83875662989818e731387ce5c4ec03b
#
_entry.id   c83875662989818e731387ce5c4ec03b
#
_cell.length_a   1.000
_cell.length_b   1.000
_cell.length_c   1.000
_cell.angle_alpha   90.00
_cell.angle_beta   90.00
_cell.angle_gamma   90.00
#
_symmetry.space_group_name_H-M   'P 1'
#
loop_
_entity.id
_entity.type
_entity.pdbx_description
1 polymer ?
#
loop_
_entity_poly.entity_id
_entity_poly.type
_entity_poly.pdbx_seq_one_letter_code
_entity_poly.pdbx_strand_id
1 'polypeptide(L)'
;QRQMCIRDRAYSVLAETYGGVPIILTNISTEEARSLKRASLEETWQQALDDYEVAITNLGVDAPEPGRATKGAALGMKMRAYLYQGKYKEVLSCVEQIDALKKYGLFHSYEGLFDPANENNKEVLFDIQYIEGENSQGSYIDQYCGTGTGSWTRGSRYVPTDDLVAAYETIDGSPV
;
A
#
# COMPACT_ATOMS: atom_id res chain seq x y z
N GLN A 1 -0.78 -17.97 7.58
CA GLN A 1 -0.85 -17.23 6.29
C GLN A 1 -1.35 -15.80 6.49
N ARG A 2 -2.57 -15.59 7.05
CA ARG A 2 -3.14 -14.23 7.27
C ARG A 2 -2.25 -13.34 8.15
N GLN A 3 -1.65 -13.88 9.19
CA GLN A 3 -0.80 -13.12 10.10
C GLN A 3 0.48 -12.63 9.42
N MET A 4 1.01 -13.36 8.46
CA MET A 4 2.22 -12.98 7.73
C MET A 4 1.96 -11.82 6.78
N CYS A 5 0.82 -11.82 6.04
CA CYS A 5 0.43 -10.69 5.19
C CYS A 5 0.12 -9.38 5.94
N ILE A 6 -0.07 -9.43 7.25
CA ILE A 6 -0.21 -8.24 8.11
C ILE A 6 1.17 -7.79 8.58
N ARG A 7 2.03 -8.73 8.93
CA ARG A 7 3.37 -8.47 9.47
C ARG A 7 4.31 -7.88 8.42
N ASP A 8 4.32 -8.43 7.20
CA ASP A 8 5.12 -7.92 6.08
C ASP A 8 4.83 -6.44 5.80
N ARG A 9 3.54 -6.09 5.69
CA ARG A 9 3.12 -4.70 5.51
C ARG A 9 3.53 -3.81 6.69
N ALA A 10 3.36 -4.32 7.92
CA ALA A 10 3.74 -3.56 9.12
C ALA A 10 5.24 -3.26 9.13
N TYR A 11 6.11 -4.25 8.87
CA TYR A 11 7.54 -4.04 8.82
C TYR A 11 7.98 -3.16 7.64
N SER A 12 7.32 -3.26 6.48
CA SER A 12 7.59 -2.34 5.35
C SER A 12 7.31 -0.88 5.72
N VAL A 13 6.16 -0.60 6.33
CA VAL A 13 5.80 0.76 6.77
C VAL A 13 6.74 1.25 7.88
N LEU A 14 7.11 0.37 8.81
CA LEU A 14 8.05 0.71 9.87
C LEU A 14 9.45 1.01 9.32
N ALA A 15 9.94 0.20 8.38
CA ALA A 15 11.23 0.41 7.73
C ALA A 15 11.26 1.74 6.96
N GLU A 16 10.19 2.05 6.23
CA GLU A 16 10.05 3.29 5.47
C GLU A 16 10.02 4.53 6.38
N THR A 17 9.27 4.46 7.47
CA THR A 17 8.98 5.62 8.31
C THR A 17 10.03 5.83 9.40
N TYR A 18 10.52 4.76 10.02
CA TYR A 18 11.37 4.81 11.21
C TYR A 18 12.75 4.21 11.01
N GLY A 19 13.03 3.61 9.85
CA GLY A 19 14.28 2.89 9.61
C GLY A 19 14.28 1.52 10.29
N GLY A 20 15.42 1.11 10.87
CA GLY A 20 15.50 -0.14 11.62
C GLY A 20 14.61 -0.14 12.86
N VAL A 21 13.93 -1.25 13.14
CA VAL A 21 13.08 -1.45 14.32
C VAL A 21 13.35 -2.82 14.95
N PRO A 22 12.94 -3.05 16.21
CA PRO A 22 13.04 -4.40 16.79
C PRO A 22 12.21 -5.41 15.98
N ILE A 23 12.81 -6.55 15.67
CA ILE A 23 12.14 -7.65 14.96
C ILE A 23 11.56 -8.61 15.98
N ILE A 24 10.22 -8.72 15.99
CA ILE A 24 9.45 -9.55 16.92
C ILE A 24 8.64 -10.54 16.10
N LEU A 25 9.01 -11.81 16.15
CA LEU A 25 8.39 -12.87 15.35
C LEU A 25 7.40 -13.73 16.14
N THR A 26 7.47 -13.66 17.46
CA THR A 26 6.63 -14.44 18.39
C THR A 26 6.12 -13.52 19.51
N ASN A 27 5.15 -14.01 20.26
CA ASN A 27 4.73 -13.31 21.47
C ASN A 27 5.88 -13.29 22.49
N ILE A 28 6.17 -12.11 23.01
CA ILE A 28 7.23 -11.88 23.99
C ILE A 28 6.63 -11.35 25.30
N SER A 29 7.31 -11.61 26.40
CA SER A 29 6.98 -11.06 27.72
C SER A 29 7.34 -9.58 27.82
N THR A 30 6.79 -8.89 28.81
CA THR A 30 7.13 -7.50 29.10
C THR A 30 8.61 -7.32 29.45
N GLU A 31 9.22 -8.32 30.05
CA GLU A 31 10.61 -8.29 30.44
C GLU A 31 11.54 -8.43 29.23
N GLU A 32 11.24 -9.37 28.32
CA GLU A 32 11.92 -9.50 27.03
C GLU A 32 11.80 -8.23 26.18
N ALA A 33 10.60 -7.61 26.16
CA ALA A 33 10.37 -6.38 25.41
C ALA A 33 11.28 -5.22 25.85
N ARG A 34 11.63 -5.14 27.16
CA ARG A 34 12.53 -4.10 27.68
C ARG A 34 13.98 -4.27 27.25
N SER A 35 14.39 -5.48 26.87
CA SER A 35 15.75 -5.80 26.45
C SER A 35 15.95 -5.75 24.94
N LEU A 36 14.87 -5.52 24.16
CA LEU A 36 14.91 -5.48 22.71
C LEU A 36 15.81 -4.34 22.21
N LYS A 37 16.61 -4.66 21.22
CA LYS A 37 17.41 -3.70 20.48
C LYS A 37 16.79 -3.47 19.08
N ARG A 38 17.04 -2.30 18.54
CA ARG A 38 16.70 -2.02 17.13
C ARG A 38 17.58 -2.89 16.24
N ALA A 39 16.97 -3.53 15.27
CA ALA A 39 17.66 -4.09 14.12
C ALA A 39 18.11 -2.96 13.16
N SER A 40 18.99 -3.28 12.24
CA SER A 40 19.33 -2.36 11.15
C SER A 40 18.14 -2.15 10.20
N LEU A 41 18.20 -1.10 9.39
CA LEU A 41 17.23 -0.87 8.32
C LEU A 41 17.20 -2.05 7.33
N GLU A 42 18.38 -2.58 6.99
CA GLU A 42 18.52 -3.70 6.06
C GLU A 42 17.86 -4.97 6.61
N GLU A 43 18.11 -5.32 7.89
CA GLU A 43 17.46 -6.46 8.54
C GLU A 43 15.93 -6.29 8.61
N THR A 44 15.44 -5.07 8.85
CA THR A 44 14.00 -4.79 8.87
C THR A 44 13.36 -4.97 7.50
N TRP A 45 14.01 -4.48 6.43
CA TRP A 45 13.55 -4.73 5.05
C TRP A 45 13.61 -6.20 4.69
N GLN A 46 14.67 -6.90 5.08
CA GLN A 46 14.80 -8.33 4.79
C GLN A 46 13.68 -9.13 5.43
N GLN A 47 13.32 -8.83 6.68
CA GLN A 47 12.20 -9.47 7.34
C GLN A 47 10.88 -9.28 6.58
N ALA A 48 10.60 -8.05 6.11
CA ALA A 48 9.40 -7.80 5.32
C ALA A 48 9.42 -8.57 3.98
N LEU A 49 10.58 -8.62 3.31
CA LEU A 49 10.74 -9.33 2.04
C LEU A 49 10.57 -10.85 2.21
N ASP A 50 11.09 -11.43 3.28
CA ASP A 50 10.93 -12.85 3.59
C ASP A 50 9.45 -13.21 3.84
N ASP A 51 8.73 -12.36 4.55
CA ASP A 51 7.30 -12.52 4.79
C ASP A 51 6.49 -12.42 3.48
N TYR A 52 6.84 -11.48 2.57
CA TYR A 52 6.23 -11.41 1.23
C TYR A 52 6.49 -12.67 0.41
N GLU A 53 7.68 -13.25 0.46
CA GLU A 53 7.97 -14.52 -0.25
C GLU A 53 7.08 -15.65 0.23
N VAL A 54 6.90 -15.77 1.53
CA VAL A 54 5.98 -16.76 2.09
C VAL A 54 4.54 -16.48 1.65
N ALA A 55 4.12 -15.21 1.62
CA ALA A 55 2.79 -14.85 1.13
C ALA A 55 2.62 -15.20 -0.36
N ILE A 56 3.58 -14.86 -1.22
CA ILE A 56 3.57 -15.16 -2.66
C ILE A 56 3.49 -16.66 -2.92
N THR A 57 4.19 -17.48 -2.11
CA THR A 57 4.19 -18.93 -2.25
C THR A 57 2.85 -19.56 -1.87
N ASN A 58 2.17 -19.01 -0.86
CA ASN A 58 1.00 -19.62 -0.24
C ASN A 58 -0.35 -19.02 -0.67
N LEU A 59 -0.36 -17.83 -1.26
CA LEU A 59 -1.58 -17.19 -1.73
C LEU A 59 -1.93 -17.61 -3.15
N GLY A 60 -3.24 -17.77 -3.39
CA GLY A 60 -3.77 -17.98 -4.74
C GLY A 60 -3.73 -16.73 -5.60
N VAL A 61 -3.89 -16.91 -6.90
CA VAL A 61 -4.08 -15.80 -7.85
C VAL A 61 -5.41 -15.11 -7.58
N ASP A 62 -6.44 -15.89 -7.27
CA ASP A 62 -7.77 -15.40 -6.92
C ASP A 62 -7.98 -15.45 -5.41
N ALA A 63 -8.66 -14.44 -4.89
CA ALA A 63 -9.08 -14.41 -3.50
C ALA A 63 -10.37 -15.21 -3.31
N PRO A 64 -10.53 -15.92 -2.18
CA PRO A 64 -11.79 -16.62 -1.86
C PRO A 64 -12.96 -15.65 -1.63
N GLU A 65 -12.66 -14.42 -1.25
CA GLU A 65 -13.63 -13.35 -0.98
C GLU A 65 -13.02 -12.01 -1.39
N PRO A 66 -13.80 -11.02 -1.85
CA PRO A 66 -13.32 -9.66 -2.10
C PRO A 66 -12.61 -9.07 -0.86
N GLY A 67 -11.58 -8.26 -1.08
CA GLY A 67 -10.80 -7.65 0.00
C GLY A 67 -9.77 -8.57 0.69
N ARG A 68 -9.67 -9.85 0.28
CA ARG A 68 -8.62 -10.75 0.74
C ARG A 68 -7.36 -10.59 -0.09
N ALA A 69 -6.21 -10.69 0.57
CA ALA A 69 -4.91 -10.63 -0.11
C ALA A 69 -4.75 -11.80 -1.09
N THR A 70 -4.21 -11.48 -2.26
CA THR A 70 -3.89 -12.41 -3.34
C THR A 70 -2.38 -12.50 -3.56
N LYS A 71 -1.93 -13.43 -4.39
CA LYS A 71 -0.54 -13.47 -4.84
C LYS A 71 -0.12 -12.17 -5.51
N GLY A 72 -0.99 -11.56 -6.34
CA GLY A 72 -0.72 -10.27 -6.97
C GLY A 72 -0.60 -9.13 -5.96
N ALA A 73 -1.42 -9.12 -4.91
CA ALA A 73 -1.30 -8.17 -3.81
C ALA A 73 0.06 -8.26 -3.11
N ALA A 74 0.52 -9.48 -2.79
CA ALA A 74 1.82 -9.69 -2.15
C ALA A 74 2.99 -9.26 -3.06
N LEU A 75 2.92 -9.59 -4.37
CA LEU A 75 3.90 -9.14 -5.36
C LEU A 75 3.93 -7.60 -5.49
N GLY A 76 2.76 -6.95 -5.53
CA GLY A 76 2.67 -5.49 -5.60
C GLY A 76 3.27 -4.79 -4.37
N MET A 77 3.02 -5.32 -3.17
CA MET A 77 3.61 -4.80 -1.93
C MET A 77 5.12 -5.04 -1.87
N LYS A 78 5.60 -6.21 -2.29
CA LYS A 78 7.03 -6.52 -2.41
C LYS A 78 7.73 -5.62 -3.42
N MET A 79 7.10 -5.39 -4.58
CA MET A 79 7.57 -4.44 -5.59
C MET A 79 7.74 -3.03 -5.01
N ARG A 80 6.77 -2.53 -4.25
CA ARG A 80 6.85 -1.24 -3.56
C ARG A 80 8.00 -1.21 -2.56
N ALA A 81 8.20 -2.28 -1.78
CA ALA A 81 9.32 -2.39 -0.84
C ALA A 81 10.67 -2.30 -1.56
N TYR A 82 10.84 -2.92 -2.72
CA TYR A 82 12.05 -2.80 -3.53
C TYR A 82 12.21 -1.39 -4.14
N LEU A 83 11.11 -0.77 -4.56
CA LEU A 83 11.14 0.58 -5.11
C LEU A 83 11.70 1.58 -4.10
N TYR A 84 11.23 1.54 -2.84
CA TYR A 84 11.72 2.41 -1.76
C TYR A 84 13.19 2.15 -1.39
N GLN A 85 13.70 0.96 -1.69
CA GLN A 85 15.12 0.63 -1.52
C GLN A 85 15.97 0.99 -2.75
N GLY A 86 15.38 1.49 -3.85
CA GLY A 86 16.07 1.77 -5.11
C GLY A 86 16.50 0.50 -5.87
N LYS A 87 15.95 -0.66 -5.53
CA LYS A 87 16.28 -1.95 -6.14
C LYS A 87 15.45 -2.18 -7.42
N TYR A 88 15.73 -1.40 -8.46
CA TYR A 88 14.89 -1.35 -9.67
C TYR A 88 14.87 -2.66 -10.49
N LYS A 89 15.93 -3.47 -10.44
CA LYS A 89 15.94 -4.78 -11.12
C LYS A 89 14.92 -5.73 -10.49
N GLU A 90 14.87 -5.74 -9.17
CA GLU A 90 13.91 -6.53 -8.39
C GLU A 90 12.48 -6.03 -8.58
N VAL A 91 12.29 -4.72 -8.76
CA VAL A 91 10.99 -4.14 -9.14
C VAL A 91 10.53 -4.72 -10.46
N LEU A 92 11.36 -4.68 -11.50
CA LEU A 92 11.03 -5.23 -12.83
C LEU A 92 10.70 -6.73 -12.75
N SER A 93 11.46 -7.50 -11.98
CA SER A 93 11.15 -8.92 -11.77
C SER A 93 9.79 -9.15 -11.11
N CYS A 94 9.36 -8.29 -10.18
CA CYS A 94 8.02 -8.37 -9.61
C CYS A 94 6.94 -8.03 -10.65
N VAL A 95 7.17 -7.03 -11.52
CA VAL A 95 6.26 -6.69 -12.62
C VAL A 95 6.07 -7.90 -13.56
N GLU A 96 7.16 -8.53 -14.00
CA GLU A 96 7.12 -9.72 -14.85
C GLU A 96 6.31 -10.86 -14.21
N GLN A 97 6.46 -11.05 -12.90
CA GLN A 97 5.69 -12.06 -12.17
C GLN A 97 4.20 -11.69 -12.07
N ILE A 98 3.85 -10.41 -11.90
CA ILE A 98 2.46 -9.94 -11.90
C ILE A 98 1.84 -10.15 -13.30
N ASP A 99 2.56 -9.79 -14.35
CA ASP A 99 2.12 -9.96 -15.73
C ASP A 99 1.91 -11.44 -16.08
N ALA A 100 2.77 -12.32 -15.56
CA ALA A 100 2.64 -13.78 -15.75
C ALA A 100 1.37 -14.36 -15.13
N LEU A 101 0.74 -13.70 -14.15
CA LEU A 101 -0.54 -14.12 -13.57
C LEU A 101 -1.71 -13.96 -14.56
N LYS A 102 -1.58 -13.15 -15.61
CA LYS A 102 -2.59 -12.88 -16.64
C LYS A 102 -3.95 -12.41 -16.09
N LYS A 103 -3.95 -11.86 -14.89
CA LYS A 103 -5.16 -11.41 -14.18
C LYS A 103 -5.33 -9.90 -14.23
N TYR A 104 -4.23 -9.17 -14.19
CA TYR A 104 -4.20 -7.72 -14.03
C TYR A 104 -3.94 -7.01 -15.36
N GLY A 105 -4.31 -5.76 -15.44
CA GLY A 105 -4.07 -4.93 -16.61
C GLY A 105 -4.65 -3.54 -16.41
N LEU A 106 -4.25 -2.58 -17.22
CA LEU A 106 -4.75 -1.22 -17.12
C LEU A 106 -6.26 -1.15 -17.39
N PHE A 107 -6.94 -0.32 -16.62
CA PHE A 107 -8.33 0.02 -16.86
C PHE A 107 -8.43 0.99 -18.03
N HIS A 108 -9.50 0.94 -18.81
CA HIS A 108 -9.61 1.66 -20.06
C HIS A 108 -9.80 3.19 -19.91
N SER A 109 -10.19 3.64 -18.73
CA SER A 109 -10.45 5.06 -18.42
C SER A 109 -9.81 5.45 -17.11
N TYR A 110 -8.87 6.39 -17.13
CA TYR A 110 -8.25 6.90 -15.91
C TYR A 110 -9.27 7.58 -14.98
N GLU A 111 -10.16 8.39 -15.53
CA GLU A 111 -11.24 9.03 -14.77
C GLU A 111 -12.19 8.00 -14.17
N GLY A 112 -12.62 7.03 -14.98
CA GLY A 112 -13.52 5.96 -14.55
C GLY A 112 -12.92 5.02 -13.50
N LEU A 113 -11.59 4.98 -13.33
CA LEU A 113 -10.93 4.17 -12.32
C LEU A 113 -11.37 4.54 -10.89
N PHE A 114 -11.71 5.81 -10.67
CA PHE A 114 -12.10 6.35 -9.37
C PHE A 114 -13.61 6.37 -9.13
N ASP A 115 -14.40 5.87 -10.09
CA ASP A 115 -15.84 5.74 -9.93
C ASP A 115 -16.17 4.53 -9.02
N PRO A 116 -17.02 4.69 -7.99
CA PRO A 116 -17.47 3.59 -7.13
C PRO A 116 -18.09 2.41 -7.89
N ALA A 117 -18.68 2.66 -9.07
CA ALA A 117 -19.21 1.60 -9.94
C ALA A 117 -18.13 0.68 -10.52
N ASN A 118 -16.88 1.11 -10.51
CA ASN A 118 -15.74 0.41 -11.09
C ASN A 118 -14.76 -0.15 -10.02
N GLU A 119 -15.22 -0.29 -8.78
CA GLU A 119 -14.43 -0.93 -7.73
C GLU A 119 -14.01 -2.37 -8.11
N ASN A 120 -12.89 -2.82 -7.55
CA ASN A 120 -12.34 -4.16 -7.79
C ASN A 120 -12.09 -4.50 -9.27
N ASN A 121 -11.84 -3.50 -10.11
CA ASN A 121 -11.52 -3.72 -11.52
C ASN A 121 -10.13 -4.37 -11.68
N LYS A 122 -9.79 -4.72 -12.93
CA LYS A 122 -8.55 -5.46 -13.25
C LYS A 122 -7.24 -4.73 -12.99
N GLU A 123 -7.26 -3.41 -12.76
CA GLU A 123 -6.06 -2.63 -12.40
C GLU A 123 -5.74 -2.72 -10.91
N VAL A 124 -6.75 -3.02 -10.07
CA VAL A 124 -6.59 -3.10 -8.63
C VAL A 124 -5.87 -4.38 -8.22
N LEU A 125 -4.65 -4.25 -7.71
CA LEU A 125 -3.90 -5.36 -7.11
C LEU A 125 -4.40 -5.67 -5.69
N PHE A 126 -4.64 -4.62 -4.92
CA PHE A 126 -5.16 -4.69 -3.55
C PHE A 126 -5.68 -3.32 -3.11
N ASP A 127 -6.82 -3.31 -2.49
CA ASP A 127 -7.41 -2.15 -1.84
C ASP A 127 -8.00 -2.50 -0.47
N ILE A 128 -8.31 -1.48 0.31
CA ILE A 128 -9.01 -1.63 1.59
C ILE A 128 -10.48 -1.30 1.32
N GLN A 129 -11.34 -2.32 1.45
CA GLN A 129 -12.77 -2.16 1.24
C GLN A 129 -13.40 -1.35 2.36
N TYR A 130 -14.04 -0.25 2.01
CA TYR A 130 -14.85 0.56 2.91
C TYR A 130 -16.33 0.37 2.58
N ILE A 131 -17.18 0.54 3.57
CA ILE A 131 -18.63 0.44 3.40
C ILE A 131 -19.31 1.68 3.98
N GLU A 132 -20.30 2.20 3.29
CA GLU A 132 -21.17 3.25 3.77
C GLU A 132 -22.32 2.63 4.60
N GLY A 133 -22.75 3.29 5.67
CA GLY A 133 -23.86 2.86 6.51
C GLY A 133 -23.66 3.07 8.01
N GLU A 134 -24.45 2.41 8.85
CA GLU A 134 -24.43 2.58 10.32
C GLU A 134 -23.08 2.22 10.97
N ASN A 135 -22.31 1.35 10.34
CA ASN A 135 -20.94 1.00 10.73
C ASN A 135 -19.93 1.53 9.72
N SER A 136 -20.23 2.67 9.09
CA SER A 136 -19.39 3.30 8.09
C SER A 136 -17.95 3.43 8.57
N GLN A 137 -17.04 2.89 7.77
CA GLN A 137 -15.59 3.00 7.93
C GLN A 137 -14.99 3.83 6.79
N GLY A 138 -15.77 4.79 6.30
CA GLY A 138 -15.38 5.66 5.21
C GLY A 138 -14.17 6.53 5.54
N SER A 139 -13.56 7.08 4.51
CA SER A 139 -12.48 8.04 4.65
C SER A 139 -13.04 9.41 5.02
N TYR A 140 -12.38 10.09 5.95
CA TYR A 140 -12.64 11.50 6.27
C TYR A 140 -11.81 12.46 5.39
N ILE A 141 -11.28 11.99 4.27
CA ILE A 141 -10.38 12.79 3.43
C ILE A 141 -11.05 14.08 2.95
N ASP A 142 -12.35 14.02 2.63
CA ASP A 142 -13.13 15.17 2.19
C ASP A 142 -13.21 16.29 3.25
N GLN A 143 -13.18 15.91 4.53
CA GLN A 143 -13.15 16.87 5.64
C GLN A 143 -11.80 17.56 5.79
N TYR A 144 -10.73 16.93 5.32
CA TYR A 144 -9.37 17.43 5.46
C TYR A 144 -8.82 18.11 4.21
N CYS A 145 -9.34 17.72 3.03
CA CYS A 145 -8.91 18.25 1.73
C CYS A 145 -9.93 19.16 1.06
N GLY A 146 -11.11 19.34 1.68
CA GLY A 146 -12.20 20.14 1.10
C GLY A 146 -11.89 21.63 1.04
N THR A 147 -12.47 22.31 0.04
CA THR A 147 -12.31 23.76 -0.21
C THR A 147 -13.04 24.67 0.78
N GLY A 148 -13.68 24.13 1.79
CA GLY A 148 -14.29 24.92 2.84
C GLY A 148 -15.64 25.58 2.53
N THR A 149 -16.35 25.14 1.49
CA THR A 149 -17.62 25.75 1.06
C THR A 149 -18.89 25.14 1.65
N GLY A 150 -18.78 24.21 2.60
CA GLY A 150 -19.93 23.54 3.22
C GLY A 150 -20.02 23.73 4.74
N SER A 151 -21.11 23.26 5.35
CA SER A 151 -21.42 23.34 6.78
C SER A 151 -20.39 22.65 7.71
N TRP A 152 -19.44 21.91 7.16
CA TRP A 152 -18.40 21.16 7.85
C TRP A 152 -17.00 21.76 7.70
N THR A 153 -16.92 23.05 7.45
CA THR A 153 -15.70 23.79 7.16
C THR A 153 -14.78 23.91 8.38
N ARG A 154 -13.92 22.93 8.57
CA ARG A 154 -12.78 23.04 9.50
C ARG A 154 -11.49 23.50 8.83
N GLY A 155 -11.58 24.01 7.59
CA GLY A 155 -10.44 24.40 6.76
C GLY A 155 -9.70 23.19 6.18
N SER A 156 -9.07 23.39 5.05
CA SER A 156 -8.21 22.39 4.45
C SER A 156 -6.99 22.13 5.33
N ARG A 157 -6.86 20.91 5.87
CA ARG A 157 -5.69 20.53 6.68
C ARG A 157 -4.56 19.98 5.82
N TYR A 158 -4.92 19.42 4.67
CA TYR A 158 -3.99 18.91 3.67
C TYR A 158 -4.13 19.75 2.42
N VAL A 159 -3.07 20.44 2.08
CA VAL A 159 -2.98 21.24 0.85
C VAL A 159 -1.78 20.75 0.05
N PRO A 160 -1.85 20.80 -1.30
CA PRO A 160 -0.70 20.47 -2.12
C PRO A 160 0.47 21.42 -1.81
N THR A 161 1.69 20.92 -1.88
CA THR A 161 2.89 21.74 -1.85
C THR A 161 3.06 22.45 -3.20
N ASP A 162 3.80 23.55 -3.21
CA ASP A 162 4.12 24.26 -4.46
C ASP A 162 4.86 23.36 -5.45
N ASP A 163 5.75 22.49 -4.96
CA ASP A 163 6.46 21.50 -5.78
C ASP A 163 5.49 20.50 -6.44
N LEU A 164 4.45 20.07 -5.72
CA LEU A 164 3.44 19.18 -6.29
C LEU A 164 2.62 19.91 -7.36
N VAL A 165 2.21 21.15 -7.11
CA VAL A 165 1.47 21.96 -8.10
C VAL A 165 2.31 22.19 -9.34
N ALA A 166 3.59 22.54 -9.16
CA ALA A 166 4.53 22.77 -10.27
C ALA A 166 4.88 21.50 -11.09
N ALA A 167 4.62 20.31 -10.52
CA ALA A 167 4.79 19.04 -11.21
C ALA A 167 3.63 18.68 -12.16
N TYR A 168 2.50 19.38 -12.05
CA TYR A 168 1.38 19.21 -12.99
C TYR A 168 1.61 19.98 -14.29
N GLU A 169 1.09 19.42 -15.35
CA GLU A 169 1.11 20.01 -16.68
C GLU A 169 -0.32 20.26 -17.16
N THR A 170 -0.47 21.26 -17.99
CA THR A 170 -1.73 21.49 -18.72
C THR A 170 -1.90 20.44 -19.82
N ILE A 171 -3.09 20.38 -20.44
CA ILE A 171 -3.40 19.37 -21.47
C ILE A 171 -2.45 19.42 -22.69
N ASP A 172 -1.79 20.55 -22.91
CA ASP A 172 -0.79 20.74 -23.96
C ASP A 172 0.65 20.47 -23.50
N GLY A 173 0.83 20.03 -22.25
CA GLY A 173 2.14 19.72 -21.67
C GLY A 173 2.90 20.94 -21.14
N SER A 174 2.26 22.12 -21.06
CA SER A 174 2.88 23.29 -20.46
C SER A 174 2.82 23.19 -18.93
N PRO A 175 3.83 23.71 -18.19
CA PRO A 175 3.75 23.81 -16.74
C PRO A 175 2.52 24.63 -16.29
N VAL A 176 1.94 24.25 -15.14
CA VAL A 176 0.82 24.98 -14.52
C VAL A 176 1.31 26.24 -13.82
#